data_4af638e897a746521f0a66554adc728a
#
_entry.id   4af638e897a746521f0a66554adc728a
#
_cell.length_a   1.000
_cell.length_b   1.000
_cell.length_c   1.000
_cell.angle_alpha   90.00
_cell.angle_beta   90.00
_cell.angle_gamma   90.00
#
_symmetry.space_group_name_H-M   'P 1'
#
loop_
_entity.id
_entity.type
_entity.pdbx_description
1 polymer ?
#
loop_
_entity_poly.entity_id
_entity_poly.type
_entity_poly.pdbx_seq_one_letter_code
_entity_poly.pdbx_strand_id
1 'polypeptide(L)'
;MNFEYSEEQQQFADSVHKFLAGHYGFEQRKEILKSPGGLSESLWHSLAEMGLTSISVPESEGGFGGGALDLIAPMEACGEALVVEPLIDNIGLAGRLIAKLGSPAQRAALLPGLMDGSQRYAFASFEPGHRYEIAPILTTATPHGDGWVLQGSKCIVVGASSAHRLTMQHP
;
A
#
# COMPACT_ATOMS: atom_id res chain seq x y z
N MET A 1 4.18 24.65 13.72
CA MET A 1 4.17 23.49 12.83
C MET A 1 4.38 24.06 11.45
N ASN A 2 5.43 23.66 10.73
CA ASN A 2 5.65 24.09 9.35
C ASN A 2 4.91 23.09 8.44
N PHE A 3 4.07 23.60 7.54
CA PHE A 3 3.31 22.81 6.56
C PHE A 3 3.90 22.92 5.14
N GLU A 4 5.03 23.60 5.01
CA GLU A 4 5.73 23.67 3.72
C GLU A 4 6.47 22.36 3.45
N TYR A 5 6.41 21.90 2.23
CA TYR A 5 7.19 20.75 1.79
C TYR A 5 8.68 21.11 1.72
N SER A 6 9.54 20.16 2.03
CA SER A 6 10.96 20.29 1.73
C SER A 6 11.20 20.30 0.22
N GLU A 7 12.35 20.79 -0.22
CA GLU A 7 12.72 20.77 -1.64
C GLU A 7 12.70 19.34 -2.21
N GLU A 8 13.15 18.35 -1.42
CA GLU A 8 13.16 16.93 -1.81
C GLU A 8 11.74 16.39 -1.98
N GLN A 9 10.85 16.69 -1.03
CA GLN A 9 9.43 16.29 -1.11
C GLN A 9 8.75 16.90 -2.33
N GLN A 10 9.02 18.18 -2.62
CA GLN A 10 8.46 18.87 -3.78
C GLN A 10 8.99 18.27 -5.08
N GLN A 11 10.31 18.07 -5.21
CA GLN A 11 10.92 17.47 -6.40
C GLN A 11 10.40 16.07 -6.68
N PHE A 12 10.19 15.27 -5.62
CA PHE A 12 9.63 13.94 -5.77
C PHE A 12 8.17 14.00 -6.24
N ALA A 13 7.35 14.85 -5.63
CA ALA A 13 5.96 15.05 -6.04
C ALA A 13 5.84 15.55 -7.49
N ASP A 14 6.68 16.51 -7.89
CA ASP A 14 6.74 17.03 -9.26
C ASP A 14 7.09 15.92 -10.27
N SER A 15 7.97 14.99 -9.88
CA SER A 15 8.33 13.84 -10.71
C SER A 15 7.15 12.89 -10.90
N VAL A 16 6.43 12.59 -9.82
CA VAL A 16 5.21 11.77 -9.85
C VAL A 16 4.12 12.45 -10.69
N HIS A 17 3.89 13.74 -10.47
CA HIS A 17 2.92 14.52 -11.23
C HIS A 17 3.22 14.52 -12.72
N LYS A 18 4.47 14.79 -13.11
CA LYS A 18 4.92 14.78 -14.50
C LYS A 18 4.74 13.40 -15.15
N PHE A 19 5.07 12.34 -14.44
CA PHE A 19 4.88 10.98 -14.91
C PHE A 19 3.40 10.68 -15.17
N LEU A 20 2.54 10.98 -14.18
CA LEU A 20 1.10 10.73 -14.29
C LEU A 20 0.44 11.58 -15.39
N ALA A 21 0.83 12.83 -15.55
CA ALA A 21 0.34 13.68 -16.63
C ALA A 21 0.62 13.10 -18.03
N GLY A 22 1.74 12.39 -18.19
CA GLY A 22 2.11 11.75 -19.45
C GLY A 22 1.51 10.36 -19.68
N HIS A 23 1.15 9.63 -18.59
CA HIS A 23 0.83 8.20 -18.66
C HIS A 23 -0.52 7.81 -18.06
N TYR A 24 -1.22 8.74 -17.38
CA TYR A 24 -2.46 8.45 -16.66
C TYR A 24 -3.63 9.35 -17.08
N GLY A 25 -3.84 9.45 -18.42
CA GLY A 25 -4.97 10.21 -18.95
C GLY A 25 -6.32 9.57 -18.65
N PHE A 26 -7.39 10.34 -18.75
CA PHE A 26 -8.75 9.89 -18.42
C PHE A 26 -9.19 8.63 -19.19
N GLU A 27 -8.91 8.54 -20.48
CA GLU A 27 -9.25 7.35 -21.27
C GLU A 27 -8.43 6.14 -20.83
N GLN A 28 -7.15 6.34 -20.52
CA GLN A 28 -6.27 5.29 -20.00
C GLN A 28 -6.78 4.75 -18.67
N ARG A 29 -7.19 5.64 -17.75
CA ARG A 29 -7.83 5.25 -16.50
C ARG A 29 -9.10 4.41 -16.72
N LYS A 30 -9.92 4.75 -17.70
CA LYS A 30 -11.12 3.96 -18.05
C LYS A 30 -10.77 2.53 -18.48
N GLU A 31 -9.70 2.36 -19.24
CA GLU A 31 -9.24 1.03 -19.65
C GLU A 31 -8.64 0.25 -18.47
N ILE A 32 -7.89 0.91 -17.58
CA ILE A 32 -7.37 0.29 -16.35
C ILE A 32 -8.51 -0.25 -15.48
N LEU A 33 -9.59 0.50 -15.31
CA LEU A 33 -10.76 0.06 -14.54
C LEU A 33 -11.45 -1.19 -15.11
N LYS A 34 -11.28 -1.48 -16.40
CA LYS A 34 -11.81 -2.69 -17.04
C LYS A 34 -10.84 -3.88 -16.96
N SER A 35 -9.58 -3.64 -16.60
CA SER A 35 -8.58 -4.70 -16.48
C SER A 35 -8.86 -5.64 -15.32
N PRO A 36 -8.35 -6.87 -15.33
CA PRO A 36 -8.42 -7.75 -14.17
C PRO A 36 -7.83 -7.10 -12.92
N GLY A 37 -8.60 -7.06 -11.84
CA GLY A 37 -8.18 -6.39 -10.60
C GLY A 37 -8.28 -4.86 -10.61
N GLY A 38 -8.64 -4.22 -11.73
CA GLY A 38 -8.78 -2.76 -11.84
C GLY A 38 -7.47 -2.00 -11.67
N LEU A 39 -6.36 -2.57 -12.16
CA LEU A 39 -5.00 -2.08 -11.95
C LEU A 39 -4.18 -2.25 -13.24
N SER A 40 -3.23 -1.35 -13.46
CA SER A 40 -2.20 -1.48 -14.51
C SER A 40 -0.88 -1.94 -13.91
N GLU A 41 -0.47 -3.18 -14.24
CA GLU A 41 0.82 -3.72 -13.79
C GLU A 41 2.01 -2.86 -14.25
N SER A 42 1.99 -2.37 -15.49
CA SER A 42 3.07 -1.54 -16.01
C SER A 42 3.18 -0.20 -15.28
N LEU A 43 2.05 0.45 -14.99
CA LEU A 43 2.05 1.70 -14.23
C LEU A 43 2.45 1.47 -12.78
N TRP A 44 1.98 0.37 -12.16
CA TRP A 44 2.40 -0.01 -10.83
C TRP A 44 3.91 -0.19 -10.72
N HIS A 45 4.52 -0.91 -11.65
CA HIS A 45 5.98 -1.08 -11.69
C HIS A 45 6.71 0.24 -11.93
N SER A 46 6.22 1.09 -12.82
CA SER A 46 6.84 2.41 -13.02
C SER A 46 6.80 3.29 -11.78
N LEU A 47 5.69 3.27 -11.01
CA LEU A 47 5.61 3.98 -9.74
C LEU A 47 6.56 3.39 -8.68
N ALA A 48 6.76 2.07 -8.69
CA ALA A 48 7.73 1.41 -7.82
C ALA A 48 9.18 1.78 -8.22
N GLU A 49 9.51 1.77 -9.50
CA GLU A 49 10.82 2.20 -10.02
C GLU A 49 11.13 3.66 -9.67
N MET A 50 10.12 4.52 -9.61
CA MET A 50 10.26 5.89 -9.11
C MET A 50 10.51 5.95 -7.60
N GLY A 51 10.34 4.86 -6.86
CA GLY A 51 10.55 4.77 -5.42
C GLY A 51 9.30 5.03 -4.58
N LEU A 52 8.13 5.22 -5.19
CA LEU A 52 6.89 5.52 -4.46
C LEU A 52 6.54 4.44 -3.43
N THR A 53 6.76 3.18 -3.77
CA THR A 53 6.52 2.03 -2.89
C THR A 53 7.54 1.90 -1.76
N SER A 54 8.67 2.60 -1.84
CA SER A 54 9.76 2.54 -0.85
C SER A 54 9.72 3.66 0.19
N ILE A 55 8.85 4.68 0.01
CA ILE A 55 8.82 5.88 0.88
C ILE A 55 8.71 5.51 2.35
N SER A 56 7.76 4.65 2.72
CA SER A 56 7.44 4.36 4.12
C SER A 56 8.24 3.20 4.73
N VAL A 57 9.13 2.58 3.96
CA VAL A 57 9.99 1.50 4.43
C VAL A 57 11.22 2.11 5.11
N PRO A 58 11.64 1.60 6.30
CA PRO A 58 12.84 2.11 6.98
C PRO A 58 14.10 2.00 6.13
N GLU A 59 15.04 2.93 6.29
CA GLU A 59 16.35 2.91 5.62
C GLU A 59 17.14 1.64 5.93
N SER A 60 17.04 1.14 7.16
CA SER A 60 17.69 -0.13 7.57
C SER A 60 17.19 -1.35 6.79
N GLU A 61 16.04 -1.25 6.14
CA GLU A 61 15.42 -2.28 5.30
C GLU A 61 15.51 -1.94 3.79
N GLY A 62 16.22 -0.87 3.45
CA GLY A 62 16.46 -0.44 2.07
C GLY A 62 15.45 0.56 1.51
N GLY A 63 14.54 1.09 2.33
CA GLY A 63 13.59 2.14 1.95
C GLY A 63 14.11 3.56 2.21
N PHE A 64 13.23 4.55 2.12
CA PHE A 64 13.57 5.96 2.33
C PHE A 64 13.32 6.46 3.76
N GLY A 65 12.76 5.65 4.65
CA GLY A 65 12.51 6.01 6.04
C GLY A 65 11.42 7.07 6.24
N GLY A 66 10.67 7.40 5.20
CA GLY A 66 9.67 8.44 5.21
C GLY A 66 8.47 8.14 6.12
N GLY A 67 7.91 9.21 6.68
CA GLY A 67 6.71 9.18 7.50
C GLY A 67 5.43 9.43 6.70
N ALA A 68 4.36 9.76 7.42
CA ALA A 68 3.09 10.12 6.80
C ALA A 68 3.18 11.44 6.00
N LEU A 69 4.02 12.38 6.44
CA LEU A 69 4.19 13.68 5.77
C LEU A 69 4.84 13.52 4.39
N ASP A 70 5.77 12.56 4.25
CA ASP A 70 6.45 12.30 2.99
C ASP A 70 5.55 11.66 1.93
N LEU A 71 4.41 11.09 2.36
CA LEU A 71 3.38 10.56 1.46
C LEU A 71 2.40 11.62 0.95
N ILE A 72 2.26 12.78 1.62
CA ILE A 72 1.20 13.74 1.29
C ILE A 72 1.36 14.26 -0.13
N ALA A 73 2.48 14.88 -0.45
CA ALA A 73 2.69 15.51 -1.74
C ALA A 73 2.61 14.54 -2.94
N PRO A 74 3.25 13.35 -2.93
CA PRO A 74 3.06 12.39 -4.02
C PRO A 74 1.64 11.82 -4.09
N MET A 75 0.91 11.69 -2.96
CA MET A 75 -0.48 11.25 -2.98
C MET A 75 -1.43 12.34 -3.48
N GLU A 76 -1.13 13.63 -3.29
CA GLU A 76 -1.86 14.73 -3.93
C GLU A 76 -1.76 14.62 -5.46
N ALA A 77 -0.56 14.40 -6.00
CA ALA A 77 -0.37 14.18 -7.45
C ALA A 77 -1.14 12.95 -7.96
N CYS A 78 -1.16 11.85 -7.18
CA CYS A 78 -1.96 10.67 -7.49
C CYS A 78 -3.48 10.99 -7.45
N GLY A 79 -3.91 11.79 -6.50
CA GLY A 79 -5.31 12.24 -6.38
C GLY A 79 -5.77 13.10 -7.54
N GLU A 80 -4.95 14.04 -7.99
CA GLU A 80 -5.22 14.89 -9.16
C GLU A 80 -5.40 14.06 -10.44
N ALA A 81 -4.59 13.01 -10.61
CA ALA A 81 -4.69 12.08 -11.73
C ALA A 81 -5.81 11.04 -11.55
N LEU A 82 -6.47 10.98 -10.39
CA LEU A 82 -7.46 9.97 -10.03
C LEU A 82 -6.91 8.53 -10.15
N VAL A 83 -5.70 8.31 -9.66
CA VAL A 83 -5.04 7.00 -9.67
C VAL A 83 -5.88 5.97 -8.92
N VAL A 84 -6.10 4.80 -9.53
CA VAL A 84 -6.94 3.73 -8.97
C VAL A 84 -6.13 2.63 -8.29
N GLU A 85 -4.84 2.60 -8.51
CA GLU A 85 -3.92 1.68 -7.86
C GLU A 85 -3.96 1.86 -6.33
N PRO A 86 -3.98 0.78 -5.53
CA PRO A 86 -4.18 0.85 -4.08
C PRO A 86 -2.90 1.27 -3.33
N LEU A 87 -2.35 2.44 -3.67
CA LEU A 87 -1.08 2.93 -3.15
C LEU A 87 -1.11 3.12 -1.64
N ILE A 88 -2.09 3.85 -1.12
CA ILE A 88 -2.19 4.12 0.32
C ILE A 88 -2.37 2.82 1.11
N ASP A 89 -3.22 1.91 0.64
CA ASP A 89 -3.47 0.65 1.35
C ASP A 89 -2.24 -0.27 1.33
N ASN A 90 -1.51 -0.29 0.23
CA ASN A 90 -0.30 -1.08 0.10
C ASN A 90 0.88 -0.48 0.88
N ILE A 91 1.19 0.80 0.64
CA ILE A 91 2.39 1.47 1.17
C ILE A 91 2.11 2.03 2.57
N GLY A 92 1.03 2.80 2.68
CA GLY A 92 0.68 3.54 3.89
C GLY A 92 0.15 2.67 5.02
N LEU A 93 -0.54 1.58 4.71
CA LEU A 93 -1.10 0.67 5.71
C LEU A 93 -0.34 -0.65 5.76
N ALA A 94 -0.48 -1.54 4.78
CA ALA A 94 0.07 -2.89 4.86
C ALA A 94 1.61 -2.89 4.97
N GLY A 95 2.29 -2.10 4.15
CA GLY A 95 3.76 -1.98 4.20
C GLY A 95 4.27 -1.44 5.52
N ARG A 96 3.62 -0.40 6.07
CA ARG A 96 3.99 0.15 7.40
C ARG A 96 3.71 -0.82 8.54
N LEU A 97 2.64 -1.61 8.47
CA LEU A 97 2.37 -2.65 9.46
C LEU A 97 3.47 -3.71 9.44
N ILE A 98 3.86 -4.20 8.26
CA ILE A 98 4.96 -5.16 8.10
C ILE A 98 6.26 -4.57 8.66
N ALA A 99 6.59 -3.33 8.30
CA ALA A 99 7.81 -2.67 8.76
C ALA A 99 7.87 -2.47 10.27
N LYS A 100 6.73 -2.14 10.91
CA LYS A 100 6.66 -1.86 12.35
C LYS A 100 6.46 -3.08 13.23
N LEU A 101 5.64 -4.03 12.79
CA LEU A 101 5.17 -5.15 13.62
C LEU A 101 5.72 -6.50 13.16
N GLY A 102 6.23 -6.59 11.94
CA GLY A 102 6.83 -7.82 11.41
C GLY A 102 8.09 -8.22 12.18
N SER A 103 8.28 -9.53 12.37
CA SER A 103 9.55 -10.07 12.85
C SER A 103 10.68 -9.77 11.84
N PRO A 104 11.95 -9.82 12.23
CA PRO A 104 13.07 -9.64 11.28
C PRO A 104 12.95 -10.54 10.05
N ALA A 105 12.56 -11.79 10.23
CA ALA A 105 12.37 -12.75 9.13
C ALA A 105 11.22 -12.34 8.20
N GLN A 106 10.10 -11.85 8.76
CA GLN A 106 8.97 -11.35 7.96
C GLN A 106 9.34 -10.10 7.19
N ARG A 107 10.02 -9.13 7.82
CA ARG A 107 10.49 -7.93 7.11
C ARG A 107 11.42 -8.28 5.95
N ALA A 108 12.41 -9.10 6.19
CA ALA A 108 13.36 -9.55 5.16
C ALA A 108 12.68 -10.30 4.00
N ALA A 109 11.61 -11.04 4.27
CA ALA A 109 10.89 -11.80 3.26
C ALA A 109 9.86 -10.97 2.48
N LEU A 110 9.30 -9.91 3.08
CA LEU A 110 8.13 -9.22 2.53
C LEU A 110 8.44 -7.82 1.99
N LEU A 111 9.32 -7.05 2.65
CA LEU A 111 9.58 -5.67 2.25
C LEU A 111 10.27 -5.51 0.89
N PRO A 112 11.22 -6.37 0.47
CA PRO A 112 11.81 -6.23 -0.86
C PRO A 112 10.78 -6.27 -1.99
N GLY A 113 9.85 -7.23 -1.96
CA GLY A 113 8.80 -7.35 -2.98
C GLY A 113 7.78 -6.21 -2.94
N LEU A 114 7.57 -5.56 -1.78
CA LEU A 114 6.78 -4.35 -1.68
C LEU A 114 7.50 -3.17 -2.36
N MET A 115 8.79 -3.02 -2.11
CA MET A 115 9.58 -1.89 -2.62
C MET A 115 9.78 -1.94 -4.14
N ASP A 116 10.07 -3.12 -4.70
CA ASP A 116 10.25 -3.30 -6.15
C ASP A 116 8.92 -3.43 -6.92
N GLY A 117 7.79 -3.41 -6.21
CA GLY A 117 6.46 -3.50 -6.80
C GLY A 117 6.04 -4.91 -7.24
N SER A 118 6.87 -5.92 -7.06
CA SER A 118 6.54 -7.31 -7.44
C SER A 118 5.49 -7.94 -6.55
N GLN A 119 5.31 -7.40 -5.33
CA GLN A 119 4.30 -7.86 -4.38
C GLN A 119 3.43 -6.72 -3.90
N ARG A 120 2.13 -6.90 -3.98
CA ARG A 120 1.13 -5.99 -3.39
C ARG A 120 0.50 -6.64 -2.17
N TYR A 121 0.31 -5.83 -1.14
CA TYR A 121 -0.30 -6.22 0.12
C TYR A 121 -1.56 -5.40 0.36
N ALA A 122 -2.58 -5.99 0.94
CA ALA A 122 -3.75 -5.27 1.41
C ALA A 122 -3.99 -5.56 2.90
N PHE A 123 -4.55 -4.58 3.61
CA PHE A 123 -4.83 -4.70 5.04
C PHE A 123 -6.30 -4.98 5.29
N ALA A 124 -6.58 -6.17 5.81
CA ALA A 124 -7.92 -6.63 6.16
C ALA A 124 -8.22 -6.33 7.64
N SER A 125 -8.73 -5.12 7.91
CA SER A 125 -9.07 -4.68 9.27
C SER A 125 -10.55 -4.83 9.60
N PHE A 126 -11.44 -4.42 8.68
CA PHE A 126 -12.87 -4.37 8.96
C PHE A 126 -13.54 -5.74 8.98
N GLU A 127 -14.52 -5.89 9.85
CA GLU A 127 -15.36 -7.09 9.98
C GLU A 127 -16.83 -6.75 9.75
N PRO A 128 -17.64 -7.70 9.24
CA PRO A 128 -19.08 -7.48 9.08
C PRO A 128 -19.75 -7.08 10.40
N GLY A 129 -20.57 -6.03 10.34
CA GLY A 129 -21.29 -5.52 11.52
C GLY A 129 -20.52 -4.48 12.35
N HIS A 130 -19.23 -4.29 12.13
CA HIS A 130 -18.38 -3.33 12.86
C HIS A 130 -17.99 -2.14 11.95
N ARG A 131 -18.94 -1.25 11.69
CA ARG A 131 -18.82 -0.22 10.65
C ARG A 131 -17.70 0.80 10.91
N TYR A 132 -17.52 1.25 12.15
CA TYR A 132 -16.51 2.25 12.54
C TYR A 132 -15.74 1.84 13.81
N GLU A 133 -15.99 0.64 14.30
CA GLU A 133 -15.33 0.10 15.48
C GLU A 133 -14.10 -0.71 15.05
N ILE A 134 -12.98 -0.47 15.70
CA ILE A 134 -11.75 -1.21 15.47
C ILE A 134 -11.69 -2.47 16.36
N ALA A 135 -12.50 -2.48 17.41
CA ALA A 135 -12.64 -3.59 18.37
C ALA A 135 -14.13 -3.80 18.70
N PRO A 136 -14.58 -5.02 19.04
CA PRO A 136 -13.77 -6.23 19.15
C PRO A 136 -13.40 -6.83 17.78
N ILE A 137 -12.28 -7.57 17.74
CA ILE A 137 -11.87 -8.36 16.58
C ILE A 137 -12.38 -9.78 16.79
N LEU A 138 -13.19 -10.28 15.85
CA LEU A 138 -13.83 -11.59 15.92
C LEU A 138 -13.09 -12.67 15.12
N THR A 139 -12.28 -12.27 14.13
CA THR A 139 -11.44 -13.19 13.36
C THR A 139 -10.34 -13.75 14.25
N THR A 140 -10.28 -15.07 14.39
CA THR A 140 -9.29 -15.76 15.22
C THR A 140 -8.22 -16.44 14.37
N ALA A 141 -7.03 -16.58 14.94
CA ALA A 141 -5.92 -17.36 14.39
C ALA A 141 -5.49 -18.39 15.44
N THR A 142 -5.63 -19.67 15.15
CA THR A 142 -5.27 -20.77 16.05
C THR A 142 -4.12 -21.55 15.48
N PRO A 143 -3.03 -21.82 16.23
CA PRO A 143 -1.92 -22.64 15.78
C PRO A 143 -2.39 -24.06 15.36
N HIS A 144 -1.92 -24.54 14.22
CA HIS A 144 -2.22 -25.87 13.71
C HIS A 144 -1.06 -26.41 12.87
N GLY A 145 -0.38 -27.43 13.38
CA GLY A 145 0.84 -27.97 12.76
C GLY A 145 1.90 -26.86 12.67
N ASP A 146 2.50 -26.71 11.48
CA ASP A 146 3.51 -25.67 11.21
C ASP A 146 2.89 -24.33 10.77
N GLY A 147 1.59 -24.18 10.85
CA GLY A 147 0.87 -23.00 10.38
C GLY A 147 -0.25 -22.58 11.35
N TRP A 148 -1.25 -21.91 10.79
CA TRP A 148 -2.39 -21.34 11.53
C TRP A 148 -3.69 -21.64 10.82
N VAL A 149 -4.72 -21.92 11.56
CA VAL A 149 -6.12 -21.95 11.07
C VAL A 149 -6.74 -20.60 11.37
N LEU A 150 -7.22 -19.93 10.33
CA LEU A 150 -7.93 -18.66 10.43
C LEU A 150 -9.44 -18.94 10.37
N GLN A 151 -10.19 -18.35 11.31
CA GLN A 151 -11.64 -18.44 11.34
C GLN A 151 -12.24 -17.06 11.55
N GLY A 152 -13.03 -16.60 10.59
CA GLY A 152 -13.66 -15.28 10.64
C GLY A 152 -14.00 -14.76 9.26
N SER A 153 -14.36 -13.48 9.20
CA SER A 153 -14.68 -12.79 7.94
C SER A 153 -14.17 -11.36 8.02
N LYS A 154 -13.52 -10.91 6.96
CA LYS A 154 -13.10 -9.52 6.76
C LYS A 154 -13.87 -8.94 5.58
N CYS A 155 -14.17 -7.64 5.63
CA CYS A 155 -14.92 -6.95 4.60
C CYS A 155 -14.27 -5.61 4.26
N ILE A 156 -14.63 -5.04 3.11
CA ILE A 156 -14.13 -3.74 2.64
C ILE A 156 -12.59 -3.71 2.68
N VAL A 157 -11.95 -4.73 2.10
CA VAL A 157 -10.49 -4.80 2.01
C VAL A 157 -10.06 -4.11 0.71
N VAL A 158 -9.65 -2.86 0.81
CA VAL A 158 -9.21 -2.07 -0.35
C VAL A 158 -7.97 -2.71 -0.97
N GLY A 159 -7.96 -2.83 -2.29
CA GLY A 159 -6.87 -3.44 -3.04
C GLY A 159 -6.81 -4.97 -2.98
N ALA A 160 -7.73 -5.66 -2.28
CA ALA A 160 -7.69 -7.12 -2.15
C ALA A 160 -7.74 -7.87 -3.49
N SER A 161 -8.47 -7.32 -4.48
CA SER A 161 -8.60 -7.94 -5.81
C SER A 161 -7.29 -8.01 -6.60
N SER A 162 -6.33 -7.15 -6.27
CA SER A 162 -5.01 -7.07 -6.91
C SER A 162 -3.86 -7.44 -5.96
N ALA A 163 -4.14 -7.71 -4.69
CA ALA A 163 -3.13 -8.06 -3.70
C ALA A 163 -2.64 -9.50 -3.87
N HIS A 164 -1.34 -9.71 -3.73
CA HIS A 164 -0.74 -11.04 -3.66
C HIS A 164 -0.85 -11.64 -2.27
N ARG A 165 -0.93 -10.79 -1.23
CA ARG A 165 -1.06 -11.21 0.16
C ARG A 165 -1.94 -10.25 0.95
N LEU A 166 -2.58 -10.78 1.98
CA LEU A 166 -3.34 -9.99 2.93
C LEU A 166 -2.61 -9.97 4.28
N THR A 167 -2.48 -8.79 4.86
CA THR A 167 -2.20 -8.62 6.27
C THR A 167 -3.53 -8.49 7.00
N MET A 168 -3.68 -9.13 8.14
CA MET A 168 -4.94 -9.06 8.87
C MET A 168 -4.71 -8.93 10.36
N GLN A 169 -5.70 -8.37 11.02
CA GLN A 169 -5.75 -8.20 12.44
C GLN A 169 -6.50 -9.38 13.08
N HIS A 170 -5.95 -9.94 14.15
CA HIS A 170 -6.60 -10.94 15.02
C HIS A 170 -6.32 -10.57 16.48
N PRO A 171 -7.10 -11.10 17.47
CA PRO A 171 -6.88 -10.87 18.90
C PRO A 171 -5.50 -11.28 19.36
#